data_b2730e378c03faed9d476f1e6407d8ea
#
_entry.id   b2730e378c03faed9d476f1e6407d8ea
#
_cell.length_a   1.000
_cell.length_b   1.000
_cell.length_c   1.000
_cell.angle_alpha   90.00
_cell.angle_beta   90.00
_cell.angle_gamma   90.00
#
_symmetry.space_group_name_H-M   'P 1'
#
loop_
_entity.id
_entity.type
_entity.pdbx_description
1 polymer ?
#
loop_
_entity_poly.entity_id
_entity_poly.type
_entity_poly.pdbx_seq_one_letter_code
_entity_poly.pdbx_strand_id
1 'polypeptide(L)'
;MTGTPSLDIVGALGSGLPVLLLQFVICIALLVVGVLVYTKVTPFRELELLREGNVAAATVLSGAVIALAIPLAALLATTRAVLDIVVWGIVAILLQLVTVVIVCHVMRRMRLTIDDGDLAAALPISAAQLAIALLNAAGMVPV
;
A
#
# COMPACT_ATOMS: atom_id res chain seq x y z
N MET A 1 -13.85 36.76 -27.21
CA MET A 1 -12.65 36.42 -26.38
C MET A 1 -12.54 34.91 -26.34
N THR A 2 -11.87 34.34 -27.35
CA THR A 2 -11.67 32.89 -27.48
C THR A 2 -10.25 32.59 -27.05
N GLY A 3 -10.08 32.35 -25.72
CA GLY A 3 -8.83 31.75 -25.21
C GLY A 3 -8.67 30.36 -25.82
N THR A 4 -7.56 30.10 -26.49
CA THR A 4 -7.29 28.81 -27.11
C THR A 4 -7.19 27.74 -26.00
N PRO A 5 -7.89 26.60 -26.15
CA PRO A 5 -7.89 25.52 -25.12
C PRO A 5 -6.48 25.06 -24.68
N SER A 6 -5.49 25.26 -25.54
CA SER A 6 -4.10 24.92 -25.28
C SER A 6 -3.42 25.78 -24.20
N LEU A 7 -3.81 27.05 -24.06
CA LEU A 7 -3.23 27.94 -23.04
C LEU A 7 -3.77 27.61 -21.64
N ASP A 8 -5.02 27.14 -21.56
CA ASP A 8 -5.64 26.70 -20.31
C ASP A 8 -4.99 25.39 -19.81
N ILE A 9 -4.64 24.48 -20.73
CA ILE A 9 -3.94 23.21 -20.41
C ILE A 9 -2.52 23.47 -19.88
N VAL A 10 -1.78 24.36 -20.51
CA VAL A 10 -0.40 24.71 -20.09
C VAL A 10 -0.42 25.38 -18.72
N GLY A 11 -1.37 26.30 -18.47
CA GLY A 11 -1.55 26.94 -17.16
C GLY A 11 -1.95 25.94 -16.06
N ALA A 12 -2.86 25.03 -16.35
CA ALA A 12 -3.28 23.97 -15.43
C ALA A 12 -2.15 22.98 -15.13
N LEU A 13 -1.34 22.62 -16.14
CA LEU A 13 -0.15 21.78 -15.94
C LEU A 13 0.91 22.51 -15.09
N GLY A 14 1.17 23.78 -15.36
CA GLY A 14 2.18 24.55 -14.63
C GLY A 14 1.89 24.71 -13.14
N SER A 15 0.61 24.82 -12.75
CA SER A 15 0.17 24.96 -11.36
C SER A 15 -0.12 23.62 -10.66
N GLY A 16 -0.67 22.65 -11.41
CA GLY A 16 -1.11 21.38 -10.83
C GLY A 16 0.01 20.33 -10.72
N LEU A 17 0.94 20.30 -11.69
CA LEU A 17 2.00 19.30 -11.75
C LEU A 17 2.95 19.32 -10.54
N PRO A 18 3.42 20.48 -10.03
CA PRO A 18 4.28 20.51 -8.85
C PRO A 18 3.58 19.94 -7.61
N VAL A 19 2.31 20.24 -7.44
CA VAL A 19 1.51 19.75 -6.30
C VAL A 19 1.34 18.24 -6.40
N LEU A 20 0.99 17.74 -7.56
CA LEU A 20 0.83 16.30 -7.82
C LEU A 20 2.15 15.54 -7.57
N LEU A 21 3.28 16.07 -8.05
CA LEU A 21 4.59 15.46 -7.82
C LEU A 21 4.95 15.43 -6.33
N LEU A 22 4.69 16.51 -5.59
CA LEU A 22 4.91 16.55 -4.16
C LEU A 22 4.07 15.50 -3.43
N GLN A 23 2.77 15.42 -3.72
CA GLN A 23 1.86 14.45 -3.13
C GLN A 23 2.28 13.01 -3.47
N PHE A 24 2.69 12.76 -4.70
CA PHE A 24 3.18 11.45 -5.16
C PHE A 24 4.45 11.03 -4.42
N VAL A 25 5.43 11.94 -4.26
CA VAL A 25 6.66 11.67 -3.49
C VAL A 25 6.34 11.35 -2.03
N ILE A 26 5.39 12.05 -1.42
CA ILE A 26 4.95 11.79 -0.05
C ILE A 26 4.29 10.40 0.05
N CYS A 27 3.43 10.04 -0.90
CA CYS A 27 2.81 8.70 -0.93
C CYS A 27 3.87 7.59 -1.07
N ILE A 28 4.89 7.79 -1.92
CA ILE A 28 6.01 6.85 -2.04
C ILE A 28 6.78 6.76 -0.72
N ALA A 29 7.09 7.88 -0.08
CA ALA A 29 7.78 7.87 1.21
C ALA A 29 6.98 7.12 2.28
N LEU A 30 5.68 7.37 2.38
CA LEU A 30 4.77 6.64 3.28
C LEU A 30 4.72 5.14 2.95
N LEU A 31 4.66 4.77 1.67
CA LEU A 31 4.69 3.37 1.24
C LEU A 31 5.99 2.69 1.67
N VAL A 32 7.13 3.31 1.42
CA VAL A 32 8.44 2.77 1.82
C VAL A 32 8.51 2.58 3.33
N VAL A 33 8.10 3.59 4.11
CA VAL A 33 8.04 3.48 5.58
C VAL A 33 7.09 2.36 6.00
N GLY A 34 5.91 2.27 5.39
CA GLY A 34 4.93 1.22 5.65
C GLY A 34 5.50 -0.18 5.40
N VAL A 35 6.20 -0.38 4.28
CA VAL A 35 6.86 -1.66 3.95
C VAL A 35 7.99 -1.98 4.93
N LEU A 36 8.80 -1.00 5.31
CA LEU A 36 9.87 -1.20 6.30
C LEU A 36 9.31 -1.58 7.68
N VAL A 37 8.22 -0.96 8.10
CA VAL A 37 7.55 -1.32 9.36
C VAL A 37 6.90 -2.70 9.23
N TYR A 38 6.24 -2.98 8.10
CA TYR A 38 5.66 -4.29 7.81
C TYR A 38 6.69 -5.42 7.99
N THR A 39 7.88 -5.31 7.38
CA THR A 39 8.92 -6.33 7.47
C THR A 39 9.49 -6.50 8.88
N LYS A 40 9.31 -5.53 9.77
CA LYS A 40 9.70 -5.63 11.18
C LYS A 40 8.61 -6.22 12.07
N VAL A 41 7.34 -5.97 11.73
CA VAL A 41 6.18 -6.43 12.49
C VAL A 41 5.80 -7.86 12.14
N THR A 42 6.02 -8.26 10.88
CA THR A 42 5.81 -9.64 10.44
C THR A 42 6.88 -10.55 11.02
N PRO A 43 6.48 -11.66 11.66
CA PRO A 43 7.41 -12.60 12.27
C PRO A 43 8.12 -13.51 11.25
N PHE A 44 8.07 -13.16 9.98
CA PHE A 44 8.76 -13.88 8.90
C PHE A 44 10.11 -13.24 8.60
N ARG A 45 11.05 -14.08 8.24
CA ARG A 45 12.30 -13.66 7.62
C ARG A 45 12.10 -13.46 6.11
N GLU A 46 11.03 -12.71 5.73
CA GLU A 46 10.59 -12.58 4.34
C GLU A 46 11.70 -12.14 3.39
N LEU A 47 12.53 -11.19 3.82
CA LEU A 47 13.65 -10.70 3.00
C LEU A 47 14.77 -11.75 2.83
N GLU A 48 14.98 -12.62 3.81
CA GLU A 48 15.95 -13.71 3.70
C GLU A 48 15.40 -14.80 2.78
N LEU A 49 14.16 -15.22 3.01
CA LEU A 49 13.47 -16.19 2.18
C LEU A 49 13.35 -15.72 0.71
N LEU A 50 13.14 -14.42 0.50
CA LEU A 50 13.12 -13.83 -0.84
C LEU A 50 14.48 -13.95 -1.52
N ARG A 51 15.59 -13.73 -0.79
CA ARG A 51 16.96 -13.90 -1.32
C ARG A 51 17.28 -15.36 -1.63
N GLU A 52 16.68 -16.29 -0.92
CA GLU A 52 16.79 -17.74 -1.14
C GLU A 52 15.90 -18.22 -2.30
N GLY A 53 15.10 -17.32 -2.91
CA GLY A 53 14.22 -17.65 -4.03
C GLY A 53 12.89 -18.28 -3.63
N ASN A 54 12.46 -18.12 -2.37
CA ASN A 54 11.18 -18.63 -1.89
C ASN A 54 10.01 -17.87 -2.51
N VAL A 55 9.28 -18.53 -3.41
CA VAL A 55 8.14 -17.95 -4.15
C VAL A 55 6.96 -17.65 -3.23
N ALA A 56 6.73 -18.45 -2.19
CA ALA A 56 5.65 -18.23 -1.24
C ALA A 56 5.88 -16.94 -0.45
N ALA A 57 7.08 -16.73 0.09
CA ALA A 57 7.45 -15.50 0.78
C ALA A 57 7.39 -14.27 -0.16
N ALA A 58 7.85 -14.42 -1.40
CA ALA A 58 7.74 -13.37 -2.43
C ALA A 58 6.27 -12.99 -2.70
N THR A 59 5.37 -13.96 -2.75
CA THR A 59 3.94 -13.74 -2.97
C THR A 59 3.31 -12.97 -1.80
N VAL A 60 3.60 -13.35 -0.56
CA VAL A 60 3.07 -12.66 0.63
C VAL A 60 3.59 -11.23 0.70
N LEU A 61 4.88 -11.00 0.49
CA LEU A 61 5.47 -9.67 0.50
C LEU A 61 4.91 -8.79 -0.63
N SER A 62 4.77 -9.33 -1.83
CA SER A 62 4.17 -8.60 -2.96
C SER A 62 2.72 -8.20 -2.67
N GLY A 63 1.93 -9.12 -2.09
CA GLY A 63 0.58 -8.84 -1.62
C GLY A 63 0.54 -7.72 -0.60
N ALA A 64 1.46 -7.72 0.36
CA ALA A 64 1.56 -6.68 1.38
C ALA A 64 1.92 -5.30 0.80
N VAL A 65 2.87 -5.24 -0.13
CA VAL A 65 3.25 -3.98 -0.81
C VAL A 65 2.06 -3.38 -1.57
N ILE A 66 1.34 -4.21 -2.33
CA ILE A 66 0.14 -3.78 -3.05
C ILE A 66 -0.96 -3.35 -2.07
N ALA A 67 -1.17 -4.10 -0.99
CA ALA A 67 -2.16 -3.79 0.03
C ALA A 67 -1.88 -2.46 0.75
N LEU A 68 -0.61 -2.10 0.96
CA LEU A 68 -0.23 -0.79 1.50
C LEU A 68 -0.40 0.34 0.47
N ALA A 69 -0.18 0.06 -0.82
CA ALA A 69 -0.29 1.05 -1.88
C ALA A 69 -1.74 1.44 -2.19
N ILE A 70 -2.70 0.51 -2.10
CA ILE A 70 -4.11 0.72 -2.47
C ILE A 70 -4.75 1.91 -1.71
N PRO A 71 -4.75 1.99 -0.37
CA PRO A 71 -5.34 3.12 0.34
C PRO A 71 -4.58 4.43 0.11
N LEU A 72 -3.26 4.40 -0.08
CA LEU A 72 -2.47 5.58 -0.43
C LEU A 72 -2.85 6.11 -1.82
N ALA A 73 -3.09 5.22 -2.79
CA ALA A 73 -3.57 5.59 -4.11
C ALA A 73 -4.97 6.22 -4.05
N ALA A 74 -5.87 5.70 -3.21
CA ALA A 74 -7.18 6.29 -2.98
C ALA A 74 -7.08 7.71 -2.39
N LEU A 75 -6.21 7.93 -1.41
CA LEU A 75 -5.94 9.26 -0.85
C LEU A 75 -5.39 10.23 -1.91
N LEU A 76 -4.43 9.78 -2.70
CA LEU A 76 -3.85 10.60 -3.77
C LEU A 76 -4.90 11.01 -4.82
N ALA A 77 -5.88 10.13 -5.10
CA ALA A 77 -6.95 10.39 -6.05
C ALA A 77 -8.04 11.34 -5.52
N THR A 78 -8.27 11.36 -4.21
CA THR A 78 -9.42 12.05 -3.60
C THR A 78 -9.05 13.32 -2.84
N THR A 79 -7.79 13.46 -2.41
CA THR A 79 -7.35 14.53 -1.52
C THR A 79 -6.33 15.45 -2.20
N ARG A 80 -6.53 16.76 -2.08
CA ARG A 80 -5.62 17.77 -2.62
C ARG A 80 -4.70 18.39 -1.57
N ALA A 81 -5.03 18.27 -0.30
CA ALA A 81 -4.23 18.81 0.79
C ALA A 81 -3.12 17.80 1.20
N VAL A 82 -1.89 18.26 1.15
CA VAL A 82 -0.70 17.45 1.51
C VAL A 82 -0.78 16.92 2.94
N LEU A 83 -1.24 17.77 3.87
CA LEU A 83 -1.36 17.39 5.29
C LEU A 83 -2.35 16.24 5.49
N ASP A 84 -3.47 16.25 4.77
CA ASP A 84 -4.47 15.19 4.84
C ASP A 84 -3.89 13.86 4.35
N ILE A 85 -3.10 13.88 3.27
CA ILE A 85 -2.42 12.68 2.77
C ILE A 85 -1.50 12.10 3.82
N VAL A 86 -0.73 12.93 4.53
CA VAL A 86 0.18 12.46 5.59
C VAL A 86 -0.60 11.86 6.75
N VAL A 87 -1.60 12.56 7.28
CA VAL A 87 -2.36 12.13 8.45
C VAL A 87 -3.15 10.86 8.14
N TRP A 88 -3.98 10.89 7.10
CA TRP A 88 -4.80 9.74 6.72
C TRP A 88 -3.97 8.59 6.14
N GLY A 89 -2.84 8.88 5.49
CA GLY A 89 -1.89 7.88 5.02
C GLY A 89 -1.26 7.10 6.18
N ILE A 90 -0.88 7.78 7.26
CA ILE A 90 -0.40 7.11 8.48
C ILE A 90 -1.51 6.24 9.08
N VAL A 91 -2.73 6.74 9.19
CA VAL A 91 -3.88 5.96 9.69
C VAL A 91 -4.11 4.73 8.81
N ALA A 92 -4.10 4.88 7.48
CA ALA A 92 -4.28 3.78 6.54
C ALA A 92 -3.21 2.70 6.71
N ILE A 93 -1.94 3.10 6.86
CA ILE A 93 -0.81 2.18 7.09
C ILE A 93 -0.99 1.45 8.43
N LEU A 94 -1.34 2.16 9.50
CA LEU A 94 -1.56 1.54 10.82
C LEU A 94 -2.69 0.51 10.77
N LEU A 95 -3.82 0.82 10.15
CA LEU A 95 -4.93 -0.12 9.95
C LEU A 95 -4.46 -1.35 9.17
N GLN A 96 -3.69 -1.16 8.11
CA GLN A 96 -3.17 -2.26 7.31
C GLN A 96 -2.19 -3.14 8.10
N LEU A 97 -1.31 -2.55 8.91
CA LEU A 97 -0.38 -3.29 9.77
C LEU A 97 -1.12 -4.10 10.85
N VAL A 98 -2.14 -3.51 11.49
CA VAL A 98 -3.00 -4.24 12.44
C VAL A 98 -3.67 -5.42 11.76
N THR A 99 -4.17 -5.23 10.54
CA THR A 99 -4.76 -6.29 9.72
C THR A 99 -3.78 -7.43 9.47
N VAL A 100 -2.56 -7.10 9.08
CA VAL A 100 -1.49 -8.10 8.84
C VAL A 100 -1.25 -8.94 10.08
N VAL A 101 -1.16 -8.31 11.27
CA VAL A 101 -0.98 -9.03 12.53
C VAL A 101 -2.14 -9.98 12.80
N ILE A 102 -3.38 -9.52 12.58
CA ILE A 102 -4.59 -10.35 12.74
C ILE A 102 -4.58 -11.52 11.76
N VAL A 103 -4.32 -11.28 10.47
CA VAL A 103 -4.25 -12.31 9.44
C VAL A 103 -3.17 -13.34 9.78
N CYS A 104 -1.99 -12.90 10.18
CA CYS A 104 -0.90 -13.78 10.60
C CYS A 104 -1.24 -14.60 11.84
N HIS A 105 -2.04 -14.07 12.75
CA HIS A 105 -2.49 -14.78 13.94
C HIS A 105 -3.57 -15.82 13.61
N VAL A 106 -4.58 -15.43 12.83
CA VAL A 106 -5.69 -16.30 12.42
C VAL A 106 -5.19 -17.43 11.50
N MET A 107 -4.30 -17.11 10.56
CA MET A 107 -3.75 -18.05 9.58
C MET A 107 -2.41 -18.67 10.03
N ARG A 108 -2.21 -18.81 11.32
CA ARG A 108 -0.93 -19.25 11.92
C ARG A 108 -0.41 -20.58 11.33
N ARG A 109 -1.30 -21.53 11.05
CA ARG A 109 -0.89 -22.83 10.47
C ARG A 109 -0.37 -22.69 9.05
N MET A 110 -1.04 -21.91 8.20
CA MET A 110 -0.61 -21.63 6.83
C MET A 110 0.72 -20.87 6.82
N ARG A 111 0.89 -19.96 7.77
CA ARG A 111 2.13 -19.20 7.92
C ARG A 111 3.35 -20.10 8.12
N LEU A 112 3.24 -21.18 8.89
CA LEU A 112 4.36 -22.06 9.19
C LEU A 112 4.87 -22.85 7.97
N THR A 113 4.06 -22.98 6.91
CA THR A 113 4.45 -23.68 5.67
C THR A 113 5.03 -22.75 4.60
N ILE A 114 5.04 -21.42 4.85
CA ILE A 114 5.64 -20.45 3.91
C ILE A 114 7.16 -20.64 3.82
N ASP A 115 7.81 -20.96 4.94
CA ASP A 115 9.26 -21.23 5.00
C ASP A 115 9.62 -22.43 4.09
N ASP A 116 8.71 -23.39 3.96
CA ASP A 116 8.83 -24.55 3.08
C ASP A 116 8.47 -24.26 1.61
N GLY A 117 8.10 -23.00 1.29
CA GLY A 117 7.74 -22.58 -0.07
C GLY A 117 6.30 -22.91 -0.48
N ASP A 118 5.40 -23.17 0.47
CA ASP A 118 4.00 -23.51 0.18
C ASP A 118 3.22 -22.31 -0.37
N LEU A 119 3.07 -22.28 -1.68
CA LEU A 119 2.31 -21.26 -2.39
C LEU A 119 0.81 -21.30 -2.08
N ALA A 120 0.26 -22.50 -1.80
CA ALA A 120 -1.15 -22.65 -1.45
C ALA A 120 -1.47 -21.97 -0.10
N ALA A 121 -0.49 -21.87 0.80
CA ALA A 121 -0.60 -21.11 2.04
C ALA A 121 -0.40 -19.60 1.84
N ALA A 122 0.47 -19.19 0.91
CA ALA A 122 0.78 -17.79 0.65
C ALA A 122 -0.37 -17.01 -0.01
N LEU A 123 -1.08 -17.64 -0.95
CA LEU A 123 -2.16 -17.01 -1.71
C LEU A 123 -3.32 -16.51 -0.84
N PRO A 124 -3.90 -17.30 0.11
CA PRO A 124 -4.96 -16.81 0.99
C PRO A 124 -4.52 -15.68 1.89
N ILE A 125 -3.27 -15.68 2.37
CA ILE A 125 -2.72 -14.61 3.20
C ILE A 125 -2.65 -13.31 2.41
N SER A 126 -2.12 -13.35 1.18
CA SER A 126 -2.05 -12.20 0.28
C SER A 126 -3.44 -11.69 -0.09
N ALA A 127 -4.37 -12.60 -0.41
CA ALA A 127 -5.75 -12.26 -0.75
C ALA A 127 -6.47 -11.56 0.41
N ALA A 128 -6.29 -12.03 1.65
CA ALA A 128 -6.87 -11.39 2.83
C ALA A 128 -6.33 -9.97 3.03
N GLN A 129 -5.03 -9.76 2.86
CA GLN A 129 -4.41 -8.44 2.94
C GLN A 129 -4.97 -7.47 1.88
N LEU A 130 -5.11 -7.94 0.63
CA LEU A 130 -5.65 -7.15 -0.46
C LEU A 130 -7.13 -6.82 -0.26
N ALA A 131 -7.94 -7.78 0.19
CA ALA A 131 -9.35 -7.56 0.46
C ALA A 131 -9.57 -6.45 1.50
N ILE A 132 -8.81 -6.48 2.58
CA ILE A 132 -8.93 -5.45 3.63
C ILE A 132 -8.36 -4.11 3.15
N ALA A 133 -7.32 -4.10 2.33
CA ALA A 133 -6.79 -2.89 1.71
C ALA A 133 -7.84 -2.19 0.82
N LEU A 134 -8.62 -2.95 0.07
CA LEU A 134 -9.73 -2.41 -0.73
C LEU A 134 -10.82 -1.80 0.15
N LEU A 135 -11.19 -2.45 1.27
CA LEU A 135 -12.14 -1.89 2.23
C LEU A 135 -11.61 -0.62 2.90
N ASN A 136 -10.32 -0.62 3.27
CA ASN A 136 -9.66 0.57 3.82
C ASN A 136 -9.68 1.72 2.82
N ALA A 137 -9.34 1.46 1.56
CA ALA A 137 -9.37 2.45 0.49
C ALA A 137 -10.78 3.01 0.24
N ALA A 138 -11.81 2.16 0.27
CA ALA A 138 -13.20 2.59 0.12
C ALA A 138 -13.63 3.55 1.24
N GLY A 139 -13.14 3.35 2.47
CA GLY A 139 -13.36 4.26 3.58
C GLY A 139 -12.67 5.62 3.46
N MET A 140 -11.69 5.75 2.56
CA MET A 140 -10.97 7.01 2.29
C MET A 140 -11.64 7.86 1.21
N VAL A 141 -12.62 7.30 0.48
CA VAL A 141 -13.36 8.04 -0.55
C VAL A 141 -14.48 8.84 0.13
N PRO A 142 -14.52 10.18 -0.01
CA PRO A 142 -15.60 10.97 0.55
C PRO A 142 -16.96 10.58 -0.06
N VAL A 143 -17.97 10.45 0.75
CA VAL A 143 -19.36 10.20 0.32
C VAL A 143 -20.01 11.50 -0.11
#